data_f1ad7a3ddd31ddb5d017c5fb2139c112
#
_entry.id   f1ad7a3ddd31ddb5d017c5fb2139c112
#
_cell.length_a   1.000
_cell.length_b   1.000
_cell.length_c   1.000
_cell.angle_alpha   90.00
_cell.angle_beta   90.00
_cell.angle_gamma   90.00
#
_symmetry.space_group_name_H-M   'P 1'
#
loop_
_entity.id
_entity.type
_entity.pdbx_description
1 polymer ?
#
loop_
_entity_poly.entity_id
_entity_poly.type
_entity_poly.pdbx_seq_one_letter_code
_entity_poly.pdbx_strand_id
1 'polypeptide(L)'
;MIKVGVVGALGKMGKEVVKAVLNAEDTELVMAVDIMGEGTDIGIATVNKECNIKIETDLEKAISNNKPDVIVDFTQPSGIYNHVCTYIKHKVKSVIGTTGLKDEQIAELNKMSKENNTACLIAPNFSTGAVLLMMFAKQAAKYFNNAEIIELHHNQKKDAPSGTAIKTAQLMAESNPDFTVGNCPETELIEGSRGGTADANIHIHSVRMPGYIASQEVIFGASGQILKLAHHTMERSCYMAGVLLAVRYVFDNNEFIYGLDNIMQ
;
A
#
# COMPACT_ATOMS: atom_id res chain seq x y z
N MET A 1 -16.37 3.41 -19.13
CA MET A 1 -15.05 3.69 -18.49
C MET A 1 -15.30 4.24 -17.10
N ILE A 2 -14.49 3.86 -16.13
CA ILE A 2 -14.55 4.34 -14.75
C ILE A 2 -13.93 5.74 -14.70
N LYS A 3 -14.69 6.73 -14.25
CA LYS A 3 -14.20 8.10 -14.08
C LYS A 3 -13.36 8.22 -12.82
N VAL A 4 -12.07 8.46 -12.99
CA VAL A 4 -11.11 8.47 -11.87
C VAL A 4 -10.65 9.91 -11.60
N GLY A 5 -10.72 10.31 -10.32
CA GLY A 5 -10.05 11.49 -9.77
C GLY A 5 -8.75 11.10 -9.06
N VAL A 6 -7.71 11.91 -9.20
CA VAL A 6 -6.44 11.69 -8.48
C VAL A 6 -6.15 12.87 -7.57
N VAL A 7 -5.95 12.61 -6.27
CA VAL A 7 -5.63 13.60 -5.24
C VAL A 7 -4.20 13.37 -4.75
N GLY A 8 -3.42 14.45 -4.66
CA GLY A 8 -1.96 14.40 -4.54
C GLY A 8 -1.28 14.12 -5.89
N ALA A 9 -1.89 14.62 -6.99
CA ALA A 9 -1.56 14.27 -8.37
C ALA A 9 -0.11 14.60 -8.80
N LEU A 10 0.52 15.62 -8.20
CA LEU A 10 1.92 15.99 -8.47
C LEU A 10 2.93 15.25 -7.61
N GLY A 11 2.46 14.51 -6.59
CA GLY A 11 3.30 13.67 -5.75
C GLY A 11 3.96 12.52 -6.55
N LYS A 12 5.00 11.89 -5.96
CA LYS A 12 5.71 10.77 -6.61
C LYS A 12 4.78 9.61 -6.98
N MET A 13 3.83 9.28 -6.09
CA MET A 13 2.84 8.23 -6.34
C MET A 13 1.70 8.75 -7.21
N GLY A 14 1.19 9.95 -6.96
CA GLY A 14 0.11 10.55 -7.74
C GLY A 14 0.43 10.61 -9.24
N LYS A 15 1.66 10.96 -9.61
CA LYS A 15 2.11 10.93 -11.02
C LYS A 15 2.06 9.53 -11.63
N GLU A 16 2.43 8.49 -10.89
CA GLU A 16 2.32 7.12 -11.39
C GLU A 16 0.85 6.69 -11.52
N VAL A 17 -0.03 7.10 -10.58
CA VAL A 17 -1.48 6.87 -10.70
C VAL A 17 -2.06 7.55 -11.93
N VAL A 18 -1.73 8.82 -12.17
CA VAL A 18 -2.17 9.55 -13.37
C VAL A 18 -1.75 8.81 -14.64
N LYS A 19 -0.48 8.38 -14.73
CA LYS A 19 0.01 7.59 -15.87
C LYS A 19 -0.77 6.29 -16.05
N ALA A 20 -1.01 5.57 -14.96
CA ALA A 20 -1.70 4.30 -14.99
C ALA A 20 -3.16 4.46 -15.45
N VAL A 21 -3.87 5.47 -14.94
CA VAL A 21 -5.26 5.78 -15.31
C VAL A 21 -5.35 6.21 -16.78
N LEU A 22 -4.41 7.03 -17.26
CA LEU A 22 -4.39 7.46 -18.68
C LEU A 22 -4.08 6.31 -19.65
N ASN A 23 -3.39 5.25 -19.21
CA ASN A 23 -2.99 4.12 -20.04
C ASN A 23 -3.96 2.92 -19.96
N ALA A 24 -4.83 2.85 -18.98
CA ALA A 24 -5.77 1.74 -18.84
C ALA A 24 -7.01 1.99 -19.74
N GLU A 25 -7.45 0.93 -20.45
CA GLU A 25 -8.53 1.02 -21.45
C GLU A 25 -9.92 1.21 -20.81
N ASP A 26 -10.07 0.86 -19.54
CA ASP A 26 -11.35 0.86 -18.82
C ASP A 26 -11.51 2.05 -17.85
N THR A 27 -10.52 2.95 -17.77
CA THR A 27 -10.55 4.14 -16.92
C THR A 27 -10.45 5.43 -17.71
N GLU A 28 -10.97 6.52 -17.13
CA GLU A 28 -10.90 7.87 -17.68
C GLU A 28 -10.46 8.82 -16.56
N LEU A 29 -9.37 9.56 -16.76
CA LEU A 29 -8.96 10.62 -15.84
C LEU A 29 -9.89 11.83 -16.03
N VAL A 30 -10.65 12.19 -14.99
CA VAL A 30 -11.59 13.33 -15.04
C VAL A 30 -11.23 14.45 -14.07
N MET A 31 -10.38 14.19 -13.07
CA MET A 31 -10.04 15.16 -12.02
C MET A 31 -8.61 14.96 -11.55
N ALA A 32 -7.88 16.04 -11.35
CA ALA A 32 -6.57 16.04 -10.71
C ALA A 32 -6.51 17.16 -9.65
N VAL A 33 -6.20 16.81 -8.41
CA VAL A 33 -6.10 17.77 -7.30
C VAL A 33 -4.72 17.70 -6.67
N ASP A 34 -4.12 18.85 -6.44
CA ASP A 34 -2.89 18.98 -5.66
C ASP A 34 -2.86 20.36 -5.00
N ILE A 35 -2.07 20.52 -3.95
CA ILE A 35 -1.88 21.81 -3.26
C ILE A 35 -1.10 22.85 -4.10
N MET A 36 -0.48 22.39 -5.19
CA MET A 36 0.33 23.21 -6.10
C MET A 36 -0.09 22.98 -7.55
N GLY A 37 0.35 23.86 -8.45
CA GLY A 37 0.22 23.66 -9.90
C GLY A 37 -1.17 23.99 -10.47
N GLU A 38 -1.99 24.77 -9.76
CA GLU A 38 -3.33 25.15 -10.22
C GLU A 38 -3.34 25.66 -11.67
N GLY A 39 -4.30 25.15 -12.45
CA GLY A 39 -4.46 25.49 -13.86
C GLY A 39 -3.49 24.80 -14.83
N THR A 40 -2.44 24.13 -14.32
CA THR A 40 -1.51 23.35 -15.16
C THR A 40 -2.19 22.08 -15.64
N ASP A 41 -1.95 21.67 -16.88
CA ASP A 41 -2.42 20.37 -17.39
C ASP A 41 -1.62 19.24 -16.75
N ILE A 42 -2.33 18.30 -16.11
CA ILE A 42 -1.68 17.20 -15.37
C ILE A 42 -0.96 16.22 -16.32
N GLY A 43 -1.44 16.05 -17.55
CA GLY A 43 -0.77 15.20 -18.55
C GLY A 43 0.59 15.79 -18.95
N ILE A 44 0.68 17.11 -19.12
CA ILE A 44 1.98 17.78 -19.36
C ILE A 44 2.91 17.56 -18.18
N ALA A 45 2.41 17.71 -16.93
CA ALA A 45 3.22 17.57 -15.72
C ALA A 45 3.67 16.12 -15.42
N THR A 46 3.05 15.10 -16.07
CA THR A 46 3.29 13.69 -15.75
C THR A 46 3.83 12.87 -16.92
N VAL A 47 3.29 13.04 -18.13
CA VAL A 47 3.60 12.24 -19.33
C VAL A 47 4.09 13.07 -20.51
N ASN A 48 4.34 14.37 -20.32
CA ASN A 48 4.75 15.33 -21.35
C ASN A 48 3.76 15.40 -22.56
N LYS A 49 2.48 15.13 -22.30
CA LYS A 49 1.41 15.16 -23.31
C LYS A 49 0.15 15.74 -22.69
N GLU A 50 -0.47 16.69 -23.37
CA GLU A 50 -1.71 17.30 -22.91
C GLU A 50 -2.85 16.28 -22.83
N CYS A 51 -3.62 16.31 -21.74
CA CYS A 51 -4.80 15.49 -21.54
C CYS A 51 -6.08 16.32 -21.28
N ASN A 52 -5.97 17.65 -21.30
CA ASN A 52 -7.04 18.62 -21.04
C ASN A 52 -7.64 18.56 -19.62
N ILE A 53 -6.93 17.97 -18.65
CA ILE A 53 -7.33 17.97 -17.25
C ILE A 53 -6.43 18.95 -16.50
N LYS A 54 -7.03 20.01 -15.98
CA LYS A 54 -6.30 21.04 -15.21
C LYS A 54 -6.25 20.64 -13.73
N ILE A 55 -5.10 20.91 -13.10
CA ILE A 55 -4.95 20.72 -11.66
C ILE A 55 -5.81 21.76 -10.93
N GLU A 56 -6.63 21.29 -10.00
CA GLU A 56 -7.42 22.09 -9.09
C GLU A 56 -6.82 22.03 -7.67
N THR A 57 -6.99 23.07 -6.86
CA THR A 57 -6.48 23.12 -5.48
C THR A 57 -7.59 22.96 -4.43
N ASP A 58 -8.84 23.16 -4.82
CA ASP A 58 -10.03 23.01 -3.97
C ASP A 58 -10.67 21.65 -4.23
N LEU A 59 -10.52 20.74 -3.26
CA LEU A 59 -11.00 19.36 -3.37
C LEU A 59 -12.52 19.24 -3.52
N GLU A 60 -13.30 19.99 -2.69
CA GLU A 60 -14.78 19.89 -2.72
C GLU A 60 -15.34 20.45 -4.01
N LYS A 61 -14.78 21.56 -4.49
CA LYS A 61 -15.13 22.15 -5.78
C LYS A 61 -14.77 21.22 -6.93
N ALA A 62 -13.59 20.63 -6.92
CA ALA A 62 -13.15 19.68 -7.94
C ALA A 62 -14.07 18.45 -8.03
N ILE A 63 -14.45 17.86 -6.88
CA ILE A 63 -15.40 16.75 -6.83
C ILE A 63 -16.76 17.16 -7.43
N SER A 64 -17.28 18.32 -7.03
CA SER A 64 -18.60 18.81 -7.48
C SER A 64 -18.63 19.06 -8.98
N ASN A 65 -17.55 19.60 -9.55
CA ASN A 65 -17.45 19.94 -10.96
C ASN A 65 -17.25 18.70 -11.84
N ASN A 66 -16.35 17.79 -11.45
CA ASN A 66 -15.87 16.72 -12.32
C ASN A 66 -16.60 15.38 -12.08
N LYS A 67 -17.26 15.21 -10.93
CA LYS A 67 -18.07 14.04 -10.56
C LYS A 67 -17.36 12.70 -10.85
N PRO A 68 -16.19 12.43 -10.24
CA PRO A 68 -15.52 11.16 -10.42
C PRO A 68 -16.35 10.02 -9.82
N ASP A 69 -16.26 8.82 -10.38
CA ASP A 69 -16.82 7.60 -9.80
C ASP A 69 -15.95 7.10 -8.65
N VAL A 70 -14.63 7.19 -8.84
CA VAL A 70 -13.61 6.74 -7.86
C VAL A 70 -12.52 7.79 -7.71
N ILE A 71 -12.13 8.09 -6.48
CA ILE A 71 -10.96 8.93 -6.18
C ILE A 71 -9.82 8.05 -5.68
N VAL A 72 -8.61 8.26 -6.23
CA VAL A 72 -7.36 7.67 -5.72
C VAL A 72 -6.57 8.76 -4.99
N ASP A 73 -6.29 8.55 -3.70
CA ASP A 73 -5.60 9.53 -2.84
C ASP A 73 -4.24 9.03 -2.36
N PHE A 74 -3.18 9.77 -2.75
CA PHE A 74 -1.81 9.62 -2.26
C PHE A 74 -1.28 10.96 -1.76
N THR A 75 -1.87 11.47 -0.69
CA THR A 75 -1.50 12.76 -0.08
C THR A 75 -0.64 12.61 1.18
N GLN A 76 -0.87 13.43 2.20
CA GLN A 76 -0.12 13.44 3.45
C GLN A 76 -0.97 12.90 4.61
N PRO A 77 -0.37 12.24 5.62
CA PRO A 77 -1.07 11.68 6.77
C PRO A 77 -1.95 12.71 7.51
N SER A 78 -1.53 13.96 7.57
CA SER A 78 -2.24 15.01 8.31
C SER A 78 -3.61 15.40 7.75
N GLY A 79 -3.85 15.17 6.44
CA GLY A 79 -5.10 15.54 5.77
C GLY A 79 -6.02 14.38 5.45
N ILE A 80 -5.52 13.17 5.44
CA ILE A 80 -6.22 12.02 4.83
C ILE A 80 -7.56 11.69 5.49
N TYR A 81 -7.67 11.81 6.81
CA TYR A 81 -8.93 11.57 7.50
C TYR A 81 -10.05 12.50 6.98
N ASN A 82 -9.76 13.81 6.88
CA ASN A 82 -10.73 14.79 6.37
C ASN A 82 -11.06 14.55 4.89
N HIS A 83 -10.07 14.17 4.08
CA HIS A 83 -10.30 13.82 2.68
C HIS A 83 -11.29 12.66 2.54
N VAL A 84 -11.08 11.56 3.27
CA VAL A 84 -11.97 10.39 3.21
C VAL A 84 -13.37 10.75 3.71
N CYS A 85 -13.50 11.55 4.78
CA CYS A 85 -14.79 12.08 5.22
C CYS A 85 -15.51 12.87 4.11
N THR A 86 -14.75 13.69 3.35
CA THR A 86 -15.29 14.46 2.21
C THR A 86 -15.75 13.52 1.10
N TYR A 87 -14.96 12.51 0.73
CA TYR A 87 -15.36 11.54 -0.31
C TYR A 87 -16.67 10.83 0.06
N ILE A 88 -16.77 10.33 1.29
CA ILE A 88 -17.97 9.64 1.78
C ILE A 88 -19.19 10.57 1.77
N LYS A 89 -19.05 11.81 2.23
CA LYS A 89 -20.16 12.82 2.21
C LYS A 89 -20.65 13.12 0.81
N HIS A 90 -19.74 13.20 -0.17
CA HIS A 90 -20.06 13.39 -1.59
C HIS A 90 -20.50 12.11 -2.29
N LYS A 91 -20.54 10.96 -1.59
CA LYS A 91 -20.86 9.63 -2.12
C LYS A 91 -19.94 9.21 -3.28
N VAL A 92 -18.68 9.62 -3.22
CA VAL A 92 -17.63 9.22 -4.16
C VAL A 92 -16.83 8.09 -3.54
N LYS A 93 -16.69 6.99 -4.28
CA LYS A 93 -15.90 5.83 -3.86
C LYS A 93 -14.42 6.18 -3.82
N SER A 94 -13.64 5.54 -2.95
CA SER A 94 -12.24 5.96 -2.77
C SER A 94 -11.27 4.81 -2.56
N VAL A 95 -10.04 5.00 -3.10
CA VAL A 95 -8.87 4.14 -2.94
C VAL A 95 -7.77 4.97 -2.28
N ILE A 96 -7.39 4.60 -1.08
CA ILE A 96 -6.50 5.38 -0.22
C ILE A 96 -5.16 4.69 -0.05
N GLY A 97 -4.10 5.32 -0.56
CA GLY A 97 -2.72 4.87 -0.40
C GLY A 97 -1.94 5.67 0.65
N THR A 98 -2.52 6.72 1.17
CA THR A 98 -1.93 7.50 2.26
C THR A 98 -2.03 6.75 3.58
N THR A 99 -0.91 6.55 4.26
CA THR A 99 -0.84 5.90 5.58
C THR A 99 -0.98 6.92 6.72
N GLY A 100 -1.08 6.44 7.96
CA GLY A 100 -1.07 7.28 9.17
C GLY A 100 -2.44 7.54 9.78
N LEU A 101 -3.51 6.91 9.29
CA LEU A 101 -4.78 6.84 10.01
C LEU A 101 -4.63 6.00 11.28
N LYS A 102 -5.26 6.44 12.36
CA LYS A 102 -5.35 5.69 13.63
C LYS A 102 -6.48 4.68 13.56
N ASP A 103 -6.43 3.64 14.40
CA ASP A 103 -7.45 2.59 14.42
C ASP A 103 -8.84 3.15 14.71
N GLU A 104 -8.95 4.15 15.60
CA GLU A 104 -10.23 4.81 15.90
C GLU A 104 -10.79 5.53 14.67
N GLN A 105 -9.91 6.20 13.90
CA GLN A 105 -10.32 6.89 12.66
C GLN A 105 -10.76 5.88 11.59
N ILE A 106 -10.06 4.76 11.47
CA ILE A 106 -10.43 3.67 10.54
C ILE A 106 -11.80 3.10 10.91
N ALA A 107 -12.07 2.87 12.21
CA ALA A 107 -13.36 2.39 12.69
C ALA A 107 -14.50 3.39 12.40
N GLU A 108 -14.25 4.68 12.60
CA GLU A 108 -15.21 5.75 12.29
C GLU A 108 -15.50 5.85 10.79
N LEU A 109 -14.46 5.84 9.94
CA LEU A 109 -14.61 5.85 8.50
C LEU A 109 -15.38 4.62 7.98
N ASN A 110 -15.15 3.44 8.56
CA ASN A 110 -15.91 2.23 8.25
C ASN A 110 -17.40 2.41 8.55
N LYS A 111 -17.71 2.98 9.71
CA LYS A 111 -19.10 3.29 10.08
C LYS A 111 -19.73 4.28 9.11
N MET A 112 -19.05 5.39 8.82
CA MET A 112 -19.52 6.40 7.86
C MET A 112 -19.73 5.83 6.46
N SER A 113 -18.79 5.00 5.97
CA SER A 113 -18.89 4.32 4.67
C SER A 113 -20.15 3.46 4.58
N LYS A 114 -20.44 2.66 5.61
CA LYS A 114 -21.66 1.83 5.68
C LYS A 114 -22.93 2.66 5.70
N GLU A 115 -22.98 3.71 6.54
CA GLU A 115 -24.15 4.60 6.65
C GLU A 115 -24.45 5.33 5.34
N ASN A 116 -23.44 5.65 4.55
CA ASN A 116 -23.59 6.35 3.27
C ASN A 116 -23.61 5.41 2.05
N ASN A 117 -23.47 4.09 2.25
CA ASN A 117 -23.38 3.09 1.19
C ASN A 117 -22.32 3.46 0.13
N THR A 118 -21.12 3.85 0.58
CA THR A 118 -20.02 4.36 -0.26
C THR A 118 -18.75 3.58 0.00
N ALA A 119 -18.20 2.90 -1.03
CA ALA A 119 -16.99 2.11 -0.89
C ALA A 119 -15.77 2.97 -0.53
N CYS A 120 -14.95 2.46 0.38
CA CYS A 120 -13.63 2.99 0.67
C CYS A 120 -12.64 1.84 0.87
N LEU A 121 -11.59 1.79 0.06
CA LEU A 121 -10.51 0.85 0.24
C LEU A 121 -9.26 1.61 0.71
N ILE A 122 -8.76 1.24 1.89
CA ILE A 122 -7.51 1.77 2.44
C ILE A 122 -6.48 0.65 2.42
N ALA A 123 -5.36 0.84 1.73
CA ALA A 123 -4.29 -0.15 1.73
C ALA A 123 -2.93 0.49 2.04
N PRO A 124 -2.20 -0.04 3.04
CA PRO A 124 -0.86 0.44 3.35
C PRO A 124 0.17 0.02 2.29
N ASN A 125 -0.17 -0.94 1.42
CA ASN A 125 0.67 -1.40 0.33
C ASN A 125 -0.17 -1.85 -0.87
N PHE A 126 0.13 -1.31 -2.05
CA PHE A 126 -0.49 -1.65 -3.33
C PHE A 126 0.42 -2.50 -4.24
N SER A 127 1.61 -2.91 -3.78
CA SER A 127 2.45 -3.85 -4.52
C SER A 127 1.84 -5.25 -4.46
N THR A 128 1.24 -5.70 -5.55
CA THR A 128 0.60 -7.03 -5.62
C THR A 128 1.57 -8.16 -5.27
N GLY A 129 2.83 -8.06 -5.73
CA GLY A 129 3.86 -9.04 -5.38
C GLY A 129 4.23 -9.05 -3.91
N ALA A 130 4.31 -7.87 -3.24
CA ALA A 130 4.57 -7.81 -1.81
C ALA A 130 3.38 -8.35 -0.99
N VAL A 131 2.15 -8.06 -1.43
CA VAL A 131 0.93 -8.60 -0.78
C VAL A 131 0.86 -10.12 -0.94
N LEU A 132 1.11 -10.65 -2.14
CA LEU A 132 1.19 -12.10 -2.37
C LEU A 132 2.27 -12.76 -1.53
N LEU A 133 3.46 -12.14 -1.40
CA LEU A 133 4.52 -12.64 -0.52
C LEU A 133 4.02 -12.79 0.92
N MET A 134 3.33 -11.77 1.46
CA MET A 134 2.76 -11.82 2.81
C MET A 134 1.72 -12.94 2.96
N MET A 135 0.82 -13.09 1.98
CA MET A 135 -0.21 -14.14 1.97
C MET A 135 0.42 -15.55 1.91
N PHE A 136 1.42 -15.73 1.05
CA PHE A 136 2.14 -17.01 0.94
C PHE A 136 2.98 -17.30 2.18
N ALA A 137 3.62 -16.29 2.79
CA ALA A 137 4.33 -16.44 4.05
C ALA A 137 3.39 -16.87 5.18
N LYS A 138 2.20 -16.25 5.29
CA LYS A 138 1.16 -16.66 6.25
C LYS A 138 0.74 -18.11 6.03
N GLN A 139 0.58 -18.53 4.78
CA GLN A 139 0.22 -19.91 4.47
C GLN A 139 1.35 -20.91 4.76
N ALA A 140 2.60 -20.57 4.40
CA ALA A 140 3.76 -21.42 4.64
C ALA A 140 4.05 -21.57 6.14
N ALA A 141 3.81 -20.54 6.95
CA ALA A 141 4.02 -20.53 8.40
C ALA A 141 3.31 -21.69 9.13
N LYS A 142 2.20 -22.21 8.59
CA LYS A 142 1.49 -23.36 9.16
C LYS A 142 2.28 -24.68 9.13
N TYR A 143 3.33 -24.74 8.32
CA TYR A 143 4.08 -25.97 8.03
C TYR A 143 5.57 -25.88 8.43
N PHE A 144 6.03 -24.71 8.86
CA PHE A 144 7.42 -24.46 9.25
C PHE A 144 7.49 -23.78 10.60
N ASN A 145 8.40 -24.25 11.47
CA ASN A 145 8.58 -23.68 12.81
C ASN A 145 9.83 -22.80 12.91
N ASN A 146 10.58 -22.62 11.81
CA ASN A 146 11.74 -21.74 11.77
C ASN A 146 11.62 -20.83 10.56
N ALA A 147 11.75 -19.53 10.78
CA ALA A 147 11.75 -18.55 9.71
C ALA A 147 12.52 -17.30 10.10
N GLU A 148 13.12 -16.67 9.09
CA GLU A 148 13.72 -15.34 9.20
C GLU A 148 13.29 -14.47 8.05
N ILE A 149 13.24 -13.16 8.28
CA ILE A 149 12.85 -12.15 7.27
C ILE A 149 14.04 -11.24 7.01
N ILE A 150 14.35 -10.99 5.74
CA ILE A 150 15.34 -9.99 5.31
C ILE A 150 14.61 -8.93 4.52
N GLU A 151 14.63 -7.68 4.98
CA GLU A 151 14.07 -6.56 4.24
C GLU A 151 15.18 -5.60 3.78
N LEU A 152 15.10 -5.14 2.53
CA LEU A 152 16.15 -4.36 1.91
C LEU A 152 15.54 -3.10 1.28
N HIS A 153 16.04 -1.93 1.68
CA HIS A 153 15.56 -0.65 1.19
C HIS A 153 16.71 0.30 0.86
N HIS A 154 16.36 1.38 0.16
CA HIS A 154 17.28 2.48 -0.07
C HIS A 154 17.79 3.08 1.25
N ASN A 155 18.98 3.64 1.25
CA ASN A 155 19.67 4.20 2.42
C ASN A 155 19.05 5.49 2.99
N GLN A 156 17.96 6.01 2.38
CA GLN A 156 17.20 7.16 2.88
C GLN A 156 15.96 6.75 3.70
N LYS A 157 15.68 5.44 3.83
CA LYS A 157 14.59 4.96 4.67
C LYS A 157 14.97 5.08 6.14
N LYS A 158 14.16 5.82 6.92
CA LYS A 158 14.48 6.20 8.30
C LYS A 158 14.13 5.13 9.32
N ASP A 159 13.02 4.44 9.09
CA ASP A 159 12.52 3.37 9.97
C ASP A 159 13.17 2.02 9.62
N ALA A 160 13.41 1.19 10.63
CA ALA A 160 13.82 -0.20 10.54
C ALA A 160 13.26 -0.98 11.77
N PRO A 161 12.65 -2.16 11.57
CA PRO A 161 12.31 -2.77 10.29
C PRO A 161 11.23 -2.02 9.52
N SER A 162 11.01 -2.39 8.24
CA SER A 162 9.91 -1.83 7.44
C SER A 162 8.54 -2.29 7.98
N GLY A 163 7.51 -1.46 7.83
CA GLY A 163 6.14 -1.83 8.22
C GLY A 163 5.64 -3.10 7.53
N THR A 164 6.06 -3.35 6.27
CA THR A 164 5.72 -4.59 5.54
C THR A 164 6.36 -5.81 6.19
N ALA A 165 7.62 -5.73 6.64
CA ALA A 165 8.31 -6.84 7.31
C ALA A 165 7.67 -7.14 8.68
N ILE A 166 7.35 -6.10 9.45
CA ILE A 166 6.64 -6.25 10.73
C ILE A 166 5.28 -6.93 10.50
N LYS A 167 4.49 -6.44 9.51
CA LYS A 167 3.18 -7.03 9.21
C LYS A 167 3.29 -8.48 8.71
N THR A 168 4.34 -8.81 7.96
CA THR A 168 4.62 -10.19 7.53
C THR A 168 4.85 -11.09 8.74
N ALA A 169 5.72 -10.68 9.68
CA ALA A 169 5.98 -11.44 10.90
C ALA A 169 4.70 -11.64 11.74
N GLN A 170 3.87 -10.60 11.88
CA GLN A 170 2.57 -10.69 12.56
C GLN A 170 1.65 -11.74 11.93
N LEU A 171 1.49 -11.70 10.60
CA LEU A 171 0.64 -12.64 9.87
C LEU A 171 1.15 -14.09 9.97
N MET A 172 2.48 -14.27 10.00
CA MET A 172 3.10 -15.58 10.22
C MET A 172 2.84 -16.05 11.65
N ALA A 173 3.03 -15.19 12.66
CA ALA A 173 2.78 -15.48 14.07
C ALA A 173 1.30 -15.81 14.35
N GLU A 174 0.35 -15.11 13.70
CA GLU A 174 -1.08 -15.43 13.77
C GLU A 174 -1.38 -16.86 13.28
N SER A 175 -0.61 -17.36 12.32
CA SER A 175 -0.80 -18.69 11.72
C SER A 175 -0.03 -19.79 12.46
N ASN A 176 1.07 -19.45 13.10
CA ASN A 176 1.89 -20.33 13.92
C ASN A 176 2.58 -19.51 15.02
N PRO A 177 2.12 -19.58 16.27
CA PRO A 177 2.75 -18.88 17.38
C PRO A 177 4.04 -19.57 17.89
N ASP A 178 4.32 -20.79 17.44
CA ASP A 178 5.35 -21.68 17.98
C ASP A 178 6.66 -21.68 17.16
N PHE A 179 7.02 -20.53 16.55
CA PHE A 179 8.32 -20.41 15.89
C PHE A 179 9.47 -20.56 16.90
N THR A 180 10.48 -21.32 16.53
CA THR A 180 11.65 -21.61 17.37
C THR A 180 12.89 -20.92 16.83
N VAL A 181 13.70 -20.38 17.75
CA VAL A 181 15.04 -19.85 17.46
C VAL A 181 16.06 -20.94 17.74
N GLY A 182 16.38 -21.79 16.84
CA GLY A 182 17.46 -22.77 16.98
C GLY A 182 17.39 -23.64 18.24
N ASN A 183 18.24 -24.69 18.28
CA ASN A 183 18.28 -25.67 19.35
C ASN A 183 19.54 -25.53 20.24
N CYS A 184 20.31 -24.45 20.10
CA CYS A 184 21.51 -24.20 20.90
C CYS A 184 21.51 -22.78 21.47
N PRO A 185 22.10 -22.54 22.62
CA PRO A 185 22.35 -21.20 23.13
C PRO A 185 23.19 -20.41 22.12
N GLU A 186 22.69 -19.25 21.69
CA GLU A 186 23.42 -18.36 20.81
C GLU A 186 24.22 -17.33 21.61
N THR A 187 25.38 -16.93 21.09
CA THR A 187 26.17 -15.82 21.60
C THR A 187 26.45 -14.85 20.45
N GLU A 188 25.90 -13.65 20.53
CA GLU A 188 26.23 -12.59 19.58
C GLU A 188 27.64 -12.05 19.86
N LEU A 189 28.54 -12.20 18.90
CA LEU A 189 29.89 -11.62 18.96
C LEU A 189 29.86 -10.11 18.64
N ILE A 190 28.84 -9.67 17.91
CA ILE A 190 28.51 -8.27 17.62
C ILE A 190 27.03 -8.09 17.94
N GLU A 191 26.71 -7.17 18.82
CA GLU A 191 25.35 -6.86 19.24
C GLU A 191 24.45 -6.56 18.04
N GLY A 192 23.28 -7.19 17.97
CA GLY A 192 22.31 -7.05 16.90
C GLY A 192 22.62 -7.86 15.63
N SER A 193 23.64 -8.73 15.65
CA SER A 193 24.01 -9.55 14.49
C SER A 193 22.91 -10.56 14.10
N ARG A 194 22.00 -10.90 15.03
CA ARG A 194 20.84 -11.76 14.76
C ARG A 194 19.59 -10.97 14.32
N GLY A 195 19.73 -9.66 14.07
CA GLY A 195 18.62 -8.80 13.71
C GLY A 195 17.69 -8.46 14.88
N GLY A 196 16.53 -7.90 14.59
CA GLY A 196 15.50 -7.61 15.58
C GLY A 196 14.52 -8.78 15.73
N THR A 197 14.15 -9.13 16.96
CA THR A 197 13.14 -10.15 17.23
C THR A 197 11.74 -9.56 17.15
N ALA A 198 10.90 -10.11 16.28
CA ALA A 198 9.49 -9.77 16.13
C ALA A 198 8.60 -10.80 16.85
N ASP A 199 7.28 -10.75 16.60
CA ASP A 199 6.33 -11.69 17.17
C ASP A 199 6.70 -13.15 16.87
N ALA A 200 6.38 -14.04 17.80
CA ALA A 200 6.66 -15.47 17.73
C ALA A 200 8.15 -15.79 17.47
N ASN A 201 9.07 -14.98 18.00
CA ASN A 201 10.53 -15.15 17.86
C ASN A 201 11.06 -15.11 16.41
N ILE A 202 10.33 -14.53 15.46
CA ILE A 202 10.79 -14.37 14.08
C ILE A 202 11.82 -13.24 14.02
N HIS A 203 13.02 -13.52 13.52
CA HIS A 203 14.05 -12.50 13.32
C HIS A 203 13.84 -11.71 12.04
N ILE A 204 14.01 -10.38 12.12
CA ILE A 204 13.97 -9.47 10.97
C ILE A 204 15.32 -8.78 10.82
N HIS A 205 15.92 -8.92 9.64
CA HIS A 205 17.16 -8.27 9.26
C HIS A 205 16.88 -7.11 8.31
N SER A 206 17.41 -5.93 8.62
CA SER A 206 17.16 -4.71 7.84
C SER A 206 18.42 -4.28 7.09
N VAL A 207 18.39 -4.28 5.78
CA VAL A 207 19.47 -3.80 4.91
C VAL A 207 19.12 -2.40 4.37
N ARG A 208 20.06 -1.46 4.44
CA ARG A 208 19.95 -0.10 3.90
C ARG A 208 21.11 0.14 2.95
N MET A 209 20.81 0.19 1.62
CA MET A 209 21.85 0.30 0.60
C MET A 209 21.34 1.05 -0.63
N PRO A 210 22.18 1.89 -1.29
CA PRO A 210 21.85 2.42 -2.61
C PRO A 210 21.56 1.31 -3.61
N GLY A 211 20.63 1.55 -4.54
CA GLY A 211 20.23 0.57 -5.57
C GLY A 211 18.96 -0.20 -5.24
N TYR A 212 18.63 -0.43 -3.97
CA TYR A 212 17.34 -0.96 -3.58
C TYR A 212 16.26 0.13 -3.56
N ILE A 213 15.05 -0.25 -3.91
CA ILE A 213 13.84 0.54 -3.67
C ILE A 213 13.13 -0.02 -2.45
N ALA A 214 12.60 -1.24 -2.56
CA ALA A 214 11.99 -2.01 -1.49
C ALA A 214 12.02 -3.50 -1.87
N SER A 215 12.53 -4.33 -0.99
CA SER A 215 12.60 -5.78 -1.21
C SER A 215 12.37 -6.51 0.10
N GLN A 216 11.84 -7.71 0.02
CA GLN A 216 11.68 -8.58 1.18
C GLN A 216 11.87 -10.03 0.77
N GLU A 217 12.60 -10.77 1.59
CA GLU A 217 12.73 -12.23 1.54
C GLU A 217 12.24 -12.83 2.83
N VAL A 218 11.49 -13.91 2.75
CA VAL A 218 11.11 -14.75 3.89
C VAL A 218 11.72 -16.12 3.66
N ILE A 219 12.52 -16.57 4.60
CA ILE A 219 13.24 -17.85 4.55
C ILE A 219 12.65 -18.76 5.62
N PHE A 220 12.07 -19.88 5.21
CA PHE A 220 11.59 -20.93 6.08
C PHE A 220 12.57 -22.11 6.06
N GLY A 221 12.87 -22.67 7.22
CA GLY A 221 13.74 -23.82 7.38
C GLY A 221 13.04 -25.00 8.04
N ALA A 222 13.32 -26.20 7.55
CA ALA A 222 12.96 -27.46 8.20
C ALA A 222 14.03 -28.53 7.88
N SER A 223 13.99 -29.67 8.57
CA SER A 223 14.96 -30.75 8.31
C SER A 223 14.96 -31.15 6.82
N GLY A 224 16.11 -31.00 6.18
CA GLY A 224 16.34 -31.38 4.80
C GLY A 224 15.77 -30.41 3.73
N GLN A 225 15.19 -29.26 4.12
CA GLN A 225 14.60 -28.32 3.15
C GLN A 225 14.65 -26.86 3.59
N ILE A 226 14.68 -25.98 2.61
CA ILE A 226 14.53 -24.53 2.76
C ILE A 226 13.48 -24.08 1.74
N LEU A 227 12.51 -23.25 2.18
CA LEU A 227 11.60 -22.53 1.28
C LEU A 227 11.96 -21.04 1.35
N LYS A 228 12.13 -20.40 0.21
CA LYS A 228 12.32 -18.95 0.09
C LYS A 228 11.18 -18.31 -0.67
N LEU A 229 10.62 -17.24 -0.13
CA LEU A 229 9.71 -16.34 -0.80
C LEU A 229 10.41 -14.99 -0.94
N ALA A 230 10.48 -14.44 -2.13
CA ALA A 230 11.17 -13.18 -2.39
C ALA A 230 10.34 -12.25 -3.28
N HIS A 231 10.35 -10.97 -2.96
CA HIS A 231 9.77 -9.91 -3.78
C HIS A 231 10.73 -8.72 -3.85
N HIS A 232 10.93 -8.20 -5.05
CA HIS A 232 11.79 -7.05 -5.33
C HIS A 232 11.01 -5.99 -6.09
N THR A 233 10.88 -4.80 -5.52
CA THR A 233 10.36 -3.62 -6.20
C THR A 233 11.48 -2.99 -7.03
N MET A 234 11.33 -2.98 -8.35
CA MET A 234 12.29 -2.37 -9.28
C MET A 234 11.97 -0.90 -9.54
N GLU A 235 10.68 -0.54 -9.55
CA GLU A 235 10.18 0.82 -9.78
C GLU A 235 8.81 1.02 -9.10
N ARG A 236 8.41 2.31 -8.94
CA ARG A 236 7.13 2.64 -8.32
C ARG A 236 5.91 2.25 -9.15
N SER A 237 6.08 2.05 -10.44
CA SER A 237 5.03 1.52 -11.32
C SER A 237 4.46 0.17 -10.86
N CYS A 238 5.22 -0.61 -10.08
CA CYS A 238 4.77 -1.90 -9.53
C CYS A 238 3.52 -1.79 -8.62
N TYR A 239 3.25 -0.62 -8.06
CA TYR A 239 2.06 -0.38 -7.24
C TYR A 239 0.80 -0.19 -8.07
N MET A 240 0.93 0.16 -9.36
CA MET A 240 -0.19 0.59 -10.18
C MET A 240 -1.15 -0.54 -10.52
N ALA A 241 -0.67 -1.76 -10.66
CA ALA A 241 -1.53 -2.93 -10.84
C ALA A 241 -2.50 -3.11 -9.66
N GLY A 242 -2.01 -2.95 -8.42
CA GLY A 242 -2.86 -3.01 -7.22
C GLY A 242 -3.79 -1.82 -7.08
N VAL A 243 -3.35 -0.61 -7.47
CA VAL A 243 -4.21 0.58 -7.48
C VAL A 243 -5.37 0.39 -8.46
N LEU A 244 -5.11 -0.02 -9.70
CA LEU A 244 -6.16 -0.26 -10.70
C LEU A 244 -7.08 -1.42 -10.30
N LEU A 245 -6.54 -2.49 -9.68
CA LEU A 245 -7.35 -3.55 -9.10
C LEU A 245 -8.31 -2.99 -8.05
N ALA A 246 -7.82 -2.16 -7.13
CA ALA A 246 -8.64 -1.53 -6.10
C ALA A 246 -9.69 -0.57 -6.70
N VAL A 247 -9.34 0.22 -7.72
CA VAL A 247 -10.28 1.11 -8.43
C VAL A 247 -11.44 0.32 -9.01
N ARG A 248 -11.17 -0.78 -9.71
CA ARG A 248 -12.20 -1.66 -10.29
C ARG A 248 -13.06 -2.28 -9.21
N TYR A 249 -12.42 -2.78 -8.14
CA TYR A 249 -13.13 -3.41 -7.04
C TYR A 249 -14.10 -2.43 -6.34
N VAL A 250 -13.65 -1.25 -5.96
CA VAL A 250 -14.54 -0.28 -5.28
C VAL A 250 -15.62 0.25 -6.23
N PHE A 251 -15.36 0.32 -7.54
CA PHE A 251 -16.38 0.72 -8.53
C PHE A 251 -17.58 -0.22 -8.51
N ASP A 252 -17.35 -1.53 -8.43
CA ASP A 252 -18.40 -2.55 -8.46
C ASP A 252 -19.00 -2.85 -7.07
N ASN A 253 -18.34 -2.45 -5.98
CA ASN A 253 -18.74 -2.77 -4.61
C ASN A 253 -19.01 -1.51 -3.78
N ASN A 254 -19.66 -1.66 -2.61
CA ASN A 254 -19.96 -0.56 -1.69
C ASN A 254 -19.43 -0.83 -0.25
N GLU A 255 -18.38 -1.64 -0.13
CA GLU A 255 -17.84 -2.05 1.15
C GLU A 255 -16.66 -1.16 1.58
N PHE A 256 -16.47 -1.07 2.90
CA PHE A 256 -15.23 -0.55 3.47
C PHE A 256 -14.22 -1.69 3.61
N ILE A 257 -13.04 -1.52 3.03
CA ILE A 257 -11.97 -2.53 3.04
C ILE A 257 -10.66 -1.93 3.53
N TYR A 258 -9.99 -2.66 4.41
CA TYR A 258 -8.63 -2.33 4.85
C TYR A 258 -7.67 -3.45 4.45
N GLY A 259 -6.70 -3.14 3.59
CA GLY A 259 -5.74 -4.10 3.03
C GLY A 259 -6.11 -4.57 1.63
N LEU A 260 -5.12 -4.57 0.73
CA LEU A 260 -5.29 -5.05 -0.65
C LEU A 260 -5.51 -6.57 -0.71
N ASP A 261 -4.96 -7.30 0.25
CA ASP A 261 -5.10 -8.76 0.40
C ASP A 261 -6.55 -9.22 0.47
N ASN A 262 -7.45 -8.40 1.00
CA ASN A 262 -8.88 -8.73 1.11
C ASN A 262 -9.63 -8.72 -0.23
N ILE A 263 -9.03 -8.21 -1.29
CA ILE A 263 -9.60 -8.23 -2.65
C ILE A 263 -8.77 -9.06 -3.63
N MET A 264 -7.67 -9.67 -3.18
CA MET A 264 -6.77 -10.53 -3.99
C MET A 264 -7.03 -12.01 -3.70
N GLN A 265 -8.27 -12.44 -3.76
CA GLN A 265 -8.65 -13.85 -3.55
C GLN A 265 -8.56 -14.65 -4.84
#